data_7b96aeea1d017536464ef53b3026f069
#
_entry.id   7b96aeea1d017536464ef53b3026f069
#
_cell.length_a   1.000
_cell.length_b   1.000
_cell.length_c   1.000
_cell.angle_alpha   90.00
_cell.angle_beta   90.00
_cell.angle_gamma   90.00
#
_symmetry.space_group_name_H-M   'P 1'
#
loop_
_entity.id
_entity.type
_entity.pdbx_description
1 polymer ?
#
loop_
_entity_poly.entity_id
_entity_poly.type
_entity_poly.pdbx_seq_one_letter_code
_entity_poly.pdbx_strand_id
1 'polypeptide(L)'
;MAEQIEKRKRILSGIQPTGTPTLGNYIGAVRNWALLQSDYDCLYMVADLHALTVRQTPANLRRQTREMAALLLAVGIDPEQHVLFVQSHVPAHCELSWVLACNTQFGELSRMTQFKDKSAKHPDNVNGGLFTYPVLMAADILIYNADLVPVGQDQTQHLEIARTIANRFNGIYGDTFTLPAGYVPKAGAKIMSLAEPTKKMSKSDTNANAFVLMTDDKDTIVRKFKRAVTDSDGVVRFDAENKPGVSNLMTIYSTFTGKDLAAIEAEFAGKGYGDFKLAVAEVTADALAPVQAEYSRILADKAYVDSVLKSGAERAARLANRTVSKVYRKVGLMQLDK
;
A
#
# COMPACT_ATOMS: atom_id res chain seq x y z
N MET A 1 -29.68 -27.61 -11.28
CA MET A 1 -28.30 -27.70 -10.75
C MET A 1 -27.97 -26.30 -10.26
N ALA A 2 -27.83 -26.10 -8.95
CA ALA A 2 -27.38 -24.80 -8.42
C ALA A 2 -25.93 -24.65 -8.81
N GLU A 3 -25.61 -23.65 -9.64
CA GLU A 3 -24.22 -23.21 -9.85
C GLU A 3 -23.65 -22.91 -8.47
N GLN A 4 -22.65 -23.67 -8.06
CA GLN A 4 -21.80 -23.29 -6.94
C GLN A 4 -21.10 -21.99 -7.37
N ILE A 5 -21.61 -20.84 -6.90
CA ILE A 5 -20.91 -19.57 -7.05
C ILE A 5 -19.58 -19.74 -6.29
N GLU A 6 -18.52 -19.93 -7.04
CA GLU A 6 -17.18 -20.08 -6.47
C GLU A 6 -16.86 -18.82 -5.66
N LYS A 7 -16.67 -19.02 -4.37
CA LYS A 7 -16.43 -17.90 -3.45
C LYS A 7 -15.17 -17.17 -3.87
N ARG A 8 -15.30 -15.90 -4.26
CA ARG A 8 -14.15 -15.07 -4.61
C ARG A 8 -13.11 -15.08 -3.49
N LYS A 9 -11.83 -15.23 -3.85
CA LYS A 9 -10.73 -15.12 -2.88
C LYS A 9 -10.70 -13.73 -2.27
N ARG A 10 -10.39 -13.67 -0.99
CA ARG A 10 -10.31 -12.40 -0.26
C ARG A 10 -8.93 -11.81 -0.35
N ILE A 11 -8.86 -10.51 -0.66
CA ILE A 11 -7.63 -9.72 -0.65
C ILE A 11 -7.73 -8.64 0.43
N LEU A 12 -6.67 -8.51 1.24
CA LEU A 12 -6.47 -7.38 2.14
C LEU A 12 -5.34 -6.51 1.62
N SER A 13 -5.63 -5.24 1.38
CA SER A 13 -4.64 -4.20 1.03
C SER A 13 -4.62 -3.14 2.13
N GLY A 14 -3.44 -2.72 2.57
CA GLY A 14 -3.29 -1.72 3.61
C GLY A 14 -2.28 -0.63 3.25
N ILE A 15 -2.59 0.62 3.63
CA ILE A 15 -1.70 1.76 3.44
C ILE A 15 -1.71 2.66 4.68
N GLN A 16 -0.52 3.06 5.13
CA GLN A 16 -0.41 4.00 6.25
C GLN A 16 -0.73 5.43 5.80
N PRO A 17 -1.50 6.19 6.60
CA PRO A 17 -1.82 7.59 6.32
C PRO A 17 -0.69 8.53 6.73
N THR A 18 0.51 8.30 6.22
CA THR A 18 1.72 9.07 6.57
C THR A 18 2.09 10.09 5.49
N GLY A 19 1.11 10.80 4.95
CA GLY A 19 1.22 11.81 3.90
C GLY A 19 0.82 11.27 2.51
N THR A 20 0.78 12.18 1.54
CA THR A 20 0.36 11.88 0.16
C THR A 20 1.25 10.80 -0.48
N PRO A 21 0.68 9.79 -1.13
CA PRO A 21 1.43 8.82 -1.91
C PRO A 21 2.17 9.44 -3.08
N THR A 22 3.32 8.87 -3.41
CA THR A 22 4.08 9.24 -4.60
C THR A 22 3.53 8.55 -5.84
N LEU A 23 3.96 9.04 -7.02
CA LEU A 23 3.75 8.36 -8.30
C LEU A 23 4.19 6.88 -8.25
N GLY A 24 5.30 6.60 -7.54
CA GLY A 24 5.77 5.23 -7.33
C GLY A 24 4.81 4.36 -6.51
N ASN A 25 4.14 4.94 -5.50
CA ASN A 25 3.09 4.24 -4.76
C ASN A 25 1.83 4.02 -5.62
N TYR A 26 1.47 5.00 -6.45
CA TYR A 26 0.33 4.91 -7.35
C TYR A 26 0.50 3.79 -8.38
N ILE A 27 1.59 3.83 -9.14
CA ILE A 27 1.89 2.84 -10.18
C ILE A 27 2.14 1.44 -9.57
N GLY A 28 2.91 1.39 -8.47
CA GLY A 28 3.33 0.13 -7.88
C GLY A 28 2.25 -0.60 -7.07
N ALA A 29 1.26 0.12 -6.54
CA ALA A 29 0.25 -0.47 -5.65
C ALA A 29 -1.16 0.07 -5.90
N VAL A 30 -1.42 1.35 -5.62
CA VAL A 30 -2.79 1.88 -5.44
C VAL A 30 -3.64 1.75 -6.69
N ARG A 31 -3.08 2.04 -7.88
CA ARG A 31 -3.75 1.85 -9.18
C ARG A 31 -4.20 0.40 -9.38
N ASN A 32 -3.34 -0.55 -8.98
CA ASN A 32 -3.64 -1.97 -9.15
C ASN A 32 -4.76 -2.44 -8.22
N TRP A 33 -4.93 -1.81 -7.06
CA TRP A 33 -5.99 -2.17 -6.10
C TRP A 33 -7.39 -1.96 -6.69
N ALA A 34 -7.60 -0.89 -7.43
CA ALA A 34 -8.86 -0.66 -8.12
C ALA A 34 -9.17 -1.74 -9.17
N LEU A 35 -8.13 -2.28 -9.83
CA LEU A 35 -8.27 -3.34 -10.82
C LEU A 35 -8.60 -4.72 -10.21
N LEU A 36 -8.25 -4.95 -8.94
CA LEU A 36 -8.52 -6.22 -8.26
C LEU A 36 -10.00 -6.43 -7.92
N GLN A 37 -10.79 -5.37 -7.92
CA GLN A 37 -12.19 -5.40 -7.50
C GLN A 37 -13.07 -6.29 -8.38
N SER A 38 -12.72 -6.48 -9.65
CA SER A 38 -13.48 -7.36 -10.56
C SER A 38 -13.40 -8.83 -10.16
N ASP A 39 -12.25 -9.27 -9.63
CA ASP A 39 -11.90 -10.66 -9.48
C ASP A 39 -11.94 -11.16 -8.02
N TYR A 40 -11.84 -10.24 -7.05
CA TYR A 40 -11.62 -10.56 -5.65
C TYR A 40 -12.62 -9.90 -4.71
N ASP A 41 -12.81 -10.49 -3.51
CA ASP A 41 -13.46 -9.87 -2.34
C ASP A 41 -12.43 -8.97 -1.65
N CYS A 42 -12.46 -7.65 -1.92
CA CYS A 42 -11.41 -6.74 -1.51
C CYS A 42 -11.75 -6.00 -0.22
N LEU A 43 -10.76 -5.97 0.70
CA LEU A 43 -10.74 -5.11 1.87
C LEU A 43 -9.57 -4.12 1.73
N TYR A 44 -9.86 -2.84 1.92
CA TYR A 44 -8.89 -1.76 1.86
C TYR A 44 -8.82 -1.07 3.21
N MET A 45 -7.64 -1.07 3.81
CA MET A 45 -7.42 -0.59 5.17
C MET A 45 -6.50 0.63 5.18
N VAL A 46 -6.98 1.74 5.75
CA VAL A 46 -6.12 2.85 6.15
C VAL A 46 -5.50 2.49 7.50
N ALA A 47 -4.22 2.14 7.49
CA ALA A 47 -3.49 1.54 8.61
C ALA A 47 -2.92 2.60 9.56
N ASP A 48 -3.78 3.28 10.29
CA ASP A 48 -3.44 4.40 11.16
C ASP A 48 -2.76 3.94 12.47
N LEU A 49 -3.06 2.75 13.00
CA LEU A 49 -2.36 2.20 14.16
C LEU A 49 -0.88 1.95 13.85
N HIS A 50 -0.56 1.47 12.65
CA HIS A 50 0.82 1.31 12.23
C HIS A 50 1.57 2.64 12.10
N ALA A 51 0.87 3.73 11.82
CA ALA A 51 1.48 5.07 11.77
C ALA A 51 2.00 5.53 13.13
N LEU A 52 1.44 5.03 14.24
CA LEU A 52 1.84 5.38 15.62
C LEU A 52 3.22 4.82 16.01
N THR A 53 3.78 3.89 15.24
CA THR A 53 5.16 3.40 15.47
C THR A 53 6.22 4.51 15.36
N VAL A 54 5.85 5.59 14.69
CA VAL A 54 6.62 6.85 14.64
C VAL A 54 5.72 7.95 15.20
N ARG A 55 6.30 8.90 15.96
CA ARG A 55 5.52 10.00 16.55
C ARG A 55 4.77 10.79 15.47
N GLN A 56 3.48 10.94 15.67
CA GLN A 56 2.58 11.70 14.80
C GLN A 56 2.07 12.95 15.51
N THR A 57 1.90 14.03 14.77
CA THR A 57 1.10 15.16 15.26
C THR A 57 -0.38 14.78 15.15
N PRO A 58 -1.17 14.80 16.26
CA PRO A 58 -2.55 14.28 16.23
C PRO A 58 -3.45 14.90 15.16
N ALA A 59 -3.34 16.22 14.94
CA ALA A 59 -4.09 16.93 13.91
C ALA A 59 -3.72 16.42 12.50
N ASN A 60 -2.42 16.20 12.24
CA ASN A 60 -1.94 15.69 10.97
C ASN A 60 -2.39 14.26 10.73
N LEU A 61 -2.32 13.38 11.72
CA LEU A 61 -2.76 11.99 11.57
C LEU A 61 -4.25 11.94 11.19
N ARG A 62 -5.12 12.68 11.90
CA ARG A 62 -6.55 12.75 11.58
C ARG A 62 -6.82 13.25 10.17
N ARG A 63 -6.13 14.33 9.77
CA ARG A 63 -6.25 14.90 8.43
C ARG A 63 -5.79 13.91 7.36
N GLN A 64 -4.60 13.35 7.52
CA GLN A 64 -4.00 12.41 6.56
C GLN A 64 -4.77 11.10 6.45
N THR A 65 -5.42 10.64 7.52
CA THR A 65 -6.31 9.46 7.48
C THR A 65 -7.51 9.72 6.55
N ARG A 66 -8.15 10.90 6.67
CA ARG A 66 -9.27 11.27 5.79
C ARG A 66 -8.80 11.52 4.35
N GLU A 67 -7.68 12.21 4.17
CA GLU A 67 -7.05 12.43 2.86
C GLU A 67 -6.72 11.11 2.15
N MET A 68 -6.17 10.15 2.89
CA MET A 68 -5.86 8.82 2.33
C MET A 68 -7.13 8.08 1.91
N ALA A 69 -8.18 8.09 2.73
CA ALA A 69 -9.45 7.47 2.37
C ALA A 69 -10.07 8.11 1.12
N ALA A 70 -10.09 9.45 1.05
CA ALA A 70 -10.56 10.19 -0.11
C ALA A 70 -9.75 9.86 -1.38
N LEU A 71 -8.43 9.70 -1.24
CA LEU A 71 -7.57 9.33 -2.35
C LEU A 71 -7.84 7.90 -2.86
N LEU A 72 -8.08 6.97 -1.95
CA LEU A 72 -8.44 5.59 -2.31
C LEU A 72 -9.78 5.54 -3.05
N LEU A 73 -10.75 6.33 -2.65
CA LEU A 73 -12.01 6.47 -3.39
C LEU A 73 -11.79 7.11 -4.77
N ALA A 74 -10.95 8.14 -4.85
CA ALA A 74 -10.66 8.86 -6.09
C ALA A 74 -9.94 8.00 -7.14
N VAL A 75 -9.18 7.00 -6.73
CA VAL A 75 -8.55 6.03 -7.65
C VAL A 75 -9.50 4.93 -8.11
N GLY A 76 -10.77 4.96 -7.67
CA GLY A 76 -11.81 4.06 -8.15
C GLY A 76 -12.12 2.88 -7.22
N ILE A 77 -11.76 2.95 -5.93
CA ILE A 77 -12.26 1.95 -4.96
C ILE A 77 -13.75 2.18 -4.74
N ASP A 78 -14.55 1.15 -5.04
CA ASP A 78 -16.00 1.15 -4.86
C ASP A 78 -16.38 0.71 -3.43
N PRO A 79 -16.82 1.63 -2.56
CA PRO A 79 -17.14 1.31 -1.17
C PRO A 79 -18.47 0.54 -1.02
N GLU A 80 -19.33 0.51 -2.04
CA GLU A 80 -20.58 -0.23 -1.99
C GLU A 80 -20.33 -1.73 -2.15
N GLN A 81 -19.47 -2.11 -3.07
CA GLN A 81 -19.15 -3.50 -3.35
C GLN A 81 -18.05 -4.04 -2.43
N HIS A 82 -17.09 -3.20 -2.05
CA HIS A 82 -15.90 -3.56 -1.29
C HIS A 82 -15.82 -2.84 0.04
N VAL A 83 -14.90 -3.24 0.92
CA VAL A 83 -14.79 -2.67 2.27
C VAL A 83 -13.61 -1.72 2.33
N LEU A 84 -13.88 -0.41 2.48
CA LEU A 84 -12.88 0.60 2.80
C LEU A 84 -13.07 1.06 4.25
N PHE A 85 -12.04 0.92 5.08
CA PHE A 85 -12.14 1.25 6.51
C PHE A 85 -10.82 1.77 7.09
N VAL A 86 -10.91 2.37 8.28
CA VAL A 86 -9.73 2.77 9.08
C VAL A 86 -9.47 1.68 10.13
N GLN A 87 -8.23 1.26 10.26
CA GLN A 87 -7.81 0.17 11.14
C GLN A 87 -8.25 0.39 12.60
N SER A 88 -8.04 1.59 13.15
CA SER A 88 -8.41 1.93 14.52
C SER A 88 -9.93 1.93 14.79
N HIS A 89 -10.76 1.97 13.76
CA HIS A 89 -12.21 1.87 13.89
C HIS A 89 -12.69 0.43 14.15
N VAL A 90 -11.78 -0.55 14.10
CA VAL A 90 -12.07 -1.97 14.36
C VAL A 90 -11.15 -2.48 15.48
N PRO A 91 -11.54 -2.34 16.77
CA PRO A 91 -10.69 -2.70 17.92
C PRO A 91 -10.20 -4.15 17.91
N ALA A 92 -10.93 -5.04 17.27
CA ALA A 92 -10.61 -6.45 17.13
C ALA A 92 -9.19 -6.72 16.55
N HIS A 93 -8.61 -5.78 15.78
CA HIS A 93 -7.21 -5.87 15.34
C HIS A 93 -6.24 -5.92 16.53
N CYS A 94 -6.42 -5.02 17.51
CA CYS A 94 -5.60 -4.99 18.72
C CYS A 94 -5.86 -6.20 19.60
N GLU A 95 -7.11 -6.66 19.74
CA GLU A 95 -7.48 -7.82 20.51
C GLU A 95 -6.79 -9.08 19.95
N LEU A 96 -6.91 -9.31 18.64
CA LEU A 96 -6.23 -10.43 17.99
C LEU A 96 -4.70 -10.29 18.08
N SER A 97 -4.17 -9.09 17.88
CA SER A 97 -2.73 -8.82 17.96
C SER A 97 -2.16 -9.25 19.31
N TRP A 98 -2.86 -9.02 20.42
CA TRP A 98 -2.44 -9.48 21.74
C TRP A 98 -2.35 -11.00 21.81
N VAL A 99 -3.39 -11.72 21.37
CA VAL A 99 -3.40 -13.19 21.37
C VAL A 99 -2.28 -13.75 20.50
N LEU A 100 -2.06 -13.16 19.33
CA LEU A 100 -0.99 -13.58 18.43
C LEU A 100 0.41 -13.26 19.01
N ALA A 101 0.56 -12.13 19.73
CA ALA A 101 1.82 -11.79 20.41
C ALA A 101 2.22 -12.86 21.43
N CYS A 102 1.24 -13.40 22.17
CA CYS A 102 1.47 -14.51 23.10
C CYS A 102 1.86 -15.83 22.39
N ASN A 103 1.64 -15.93 21.08
CA ASN A 103 2.01 -17.06 20.24
C ASN A 103 3.21 -16.77 19.31
N THR A 104 3.88 -15.61 19.46
CA THR A 104 5.02 -15.20 18.64
C THR A 104 6.30 -15.23 19.48
N GLN A 105 7.35 -15.83 18.94
CA GLN A 105 8.61 -15.93 19.66
C GLN A 105 9.40 -14.60 19.53
N PHE A 106 9.98 -14.16 20.64
CA PHE A 106 10.81 -12.95 20.72
C PHE A 106 11.93 -12.94 19.66
N GLY A 107 12.60 -14.09 19.48
CA GLY A 107 13.68 -14.23 18.49
C GLY A 107 13.22 -14.07 17.03
N GLU A 108 11.96 -14.30 16.73
CA GLU A 108 11.41 -14.06 15.37
C GLU A 108 11.29 -12.56 15.10
N LEU A 109 10.75 -11.80 16.07
CA LEU A 109 10.61 -10.36 15.97
C LEU A 109 11.96 -9.64 15.94
N SER A 110 12.92 -10.07 16.76
CA SER A 110 14.24 -9.44 16.81
C SER A 110 15.07 -9.62 15.54
N ARG A 111 14.75 -10.60 14.70
CA ARG A 111 15.40 -10.82 13.40
C ARG A 111 14.80 -10.03 12.24
N MET A 112 13.67 -9.31 12.46
CA MET A 112 13.04 -8.49 11.42
C MET A 112 13.97 -7.37 10.95
N THR A 113 14.29 -7.35 9.65
CA THR A 113 15.19 -6.36 9.05
C THR A 113 14.66 -4.94 9.19
N GLN A 114 13.37 -4.73 8.95
CA GLN A 114 12.75 -3.42 9.08
C GLN A 114 12.77 -2.86 10.52
N PHE A 115 12.74 -3.70 11.55
CA PHE A 115 12.95 -3.23 12.92
C PHE A 115 14.34 -2.61 13.07
N LYS A 116 15.38 -3.30 12.57
CA LYS A 116 16.76 -2.82 12.61
C LYS A 116 16.93 -1.50 11.84
N ASP A 117 16.38 -1.42 10.63
CA ASP A 117 16.48 -0.24 9.76
C ASP A 117 15.77 0.99 10.36
N LYS A 118 14.56 0.79 10.89
CA LYS A 118 13.78 1.88 11.51
C LYS A 118 14.38 2.33 12.84
N SER A 119 14.89 1.40 13.65
CA SER A 119 15.60 1.72 14.90
C SER A 119 16.86 2.54 14.65
N ALA A 120 17.60 2.23 13.59
CA ALA A 120 18.78 2.99 13.18
C ALA A 120 18.44 4.41 12.69
N LYS A 121 17.29 4.56 11.99
CA LYS A 121 16.83 5.88 11.50
C LYS A 121 16.23 6.78 12.58
N HIS A 122 15.68 6.19 13.64
CA HIS A 122 15.00 6.92 14.71
C HIS A 122 15.45 6.40 16.09
N PRO A 123 16.75 6.55 16.44
CA PRO A 123 17.30 5.97 17.67
C PRO A 123 16.63 6.50 18.94
N ASP A 124 16.13 7.75 18.91
CA ASP A 124 15.47 8.39 20.05
C ASP A 124 14.00 7.93 20.25
N ASN A 125 13.46 7.10 19.36
CA ASN A 125 12.07 6.64 19.41
C ASN A 125 11.93 5.15 19.10
N VAL A 126 12.81 4.33 19.62
CA VAL A 126 12.68 2.86 19.58
C VAL A 126 11.67 2.44 20.65
N ASN A 127 10.43 2.20 20.23
CA ASN A 127 9.33 1.88 21.14
C ASN A 127 8.80 0.46 20.94
N GLY A 128 7.98 -0.01 21.91
CA GLY A 128 7.40 -1.36 21.87
C GLY A 128 6.57 -1.64 20.62
N GLY A 129 5.82 -0.63 20.12
CA GLY A 129 5.04 -0.76 18.89
C GLY A 129 5.92 -1.01 17.66
N LEU A 130 7.11 -0.36 17.60
CA LEU A 130 8.07 -0.59 16.53
C LEU A 130 8.63 -2.04 16.55
N PHE A 131 8.72 -2.65 17.71
CA PHE A 131 9.14 -4.04 17.85
C PHE A 131 8.01 -5.02 17.52
N THR A 132 6.77 -4.74 17.93
CA THR A 132 5.63 -5.65 17.85
C THR A 132 4.72 -5.44 16.64
N TYR A 133 4.92 -4.36 15.83
CA TYR A 133 4.05 -4.11 14.68
C TYR A 133 3.92 -5.29 13.67
N PRO A 134 4.90 -6.21 13.50
CA PRO A 134 4.70 -7.35 12.62
C PRO A 134 3.60 -8.28 13.10
N VAL A 135 3.38 -8.35 14.43
CA VAL A 135 2.26 -9.11 15.00
C VAL A 135 0.93 -8.42 14.74
N LEU A 136 0.87 -7.09 14.85
CA LEU A 136 -0.32 -6.33 14.47
C LEU A 136 -0.63 -6.50 12.98
N MET A 137 0.37 -6.49 12.10
CA MET A 137 0.18 -6.77 10.69
C MET A 137 -0.30 -8.20 10.43
N ALA A 138 0.22 -9.19 11.17
CA ALA A 138 -0.31 -10.54 11.10
C ALA A 138 -1.78 -10.60 11.54
N ALA A 139 -2.14 -9.89 12.62
CA ALA A 139 -3.52 -9.77 13.08
C ALA A 139 -4.43 -9.14 12.01
N ASP A 140 -3.98 -8.06 11.35
CA ASP A 140 -4.72 -7.40 10.27
C ASP A 140 -5.12 -8.38 9.15
N ILE A 141 -4.18 -9.25 8.77
CA ILE A 141 -4.35 -10.21 7.68
C ILE A 141 -5.23 -11.40 8.12
N LEU A 142 -4.89 -11.98 9.27
CA LEU A 142 -5.50 -13.21 9.76
C LEU A 142 -6.93 -13.02 10.26
N ILE A 143 -7.26 -11.83 10.77
CA ILE A 143 -8.59 -11.53 11.30
C ILE A 143 -9.68 -11.62 10.24
N TYR A 144 -9.33 -11.34 8.98
CA TYR A 144 -10.24 -11.43 7.84
C TYR A 144 -10.13 -12.75 7.08
N ASN A 145 -9.23 -13.65 7.50
CA ASN A 145 -8.88 -14.85 6.74
C ASN A 145 -8.59 -14.50 5.26
N ALA A 146 -7.73 -13.50 5.06
CA ALA A 146 -7.35 -13.07 3.73
C ALA A 146 -6.58 -14.19 3.02
N ASP A 147 -7.01 -14.55 1.80
CA ASP A 147 -6.33 -15.54 0.96
C ASP A 147 -5.06 -14.94 0.34
N LEU A 148 -5.13 -13.65 0.00
CA LEU A 148 -4.08 -12.95 -0.71
C LEU A 148 -3.78 -11.58 -0.07
N VAL A 149 -2.51 -11.19 -0.11
CA VAL A 149 -2.04 -9.86 0.32
C VAL A 149 -1.15 -9.30 -0.78
N PRO A 150 -1.49 -8.14 -1.38
CA PRO A 150 -0.61 -7.48 -2.33
C PRO A 150 0.67 -7.03 -1.62
N VAL A 151 1.79 -7.62 -1.97
CA VAL A 151 3.09 -7.34 -1.35
C VAL A 151 4.13 -7.00 -2.40
N GLY A 152 4.91 -5.95 -2.14
CA GLY A 152 6.18 -5.75 -2.83
C GLY A 152 7.23 -6.74 -2.34
N GLN A 153 8.33 -6.87 -3.07
CA GLN A 153 9.43 -7.78 -2.70
C GLN A 153 9.98 -7.50 -1.28
N ASP A 154 9.95 -6.24 -0.85
CA ASP A 154 10.38 -5.79 0.48
C ASP A 154 9.44 -6.20 1.62
N GLN A 155 8.23 -6.66 1.32
CA GLN A 155 7.23 -7.09 2.30
C GLN A 155 7.14 -8.62 2.47
N THR A 156 7.95 -9.38 1.76
CA THR A 156 7.93 -10.86 1.82
C THR A 156 8.18 -11.37 3.24
N GLN A 157 9.13 -10.78 3.97
CA GLN A 157 9.43 -11.17 5.35
C GLN A 157 8.25 -10.95 6.31
N HIS A 158 7.46 -9.89 6.10
CA HIS A 158 6.27 -9.63 6.91
C HIS A 158 5.14 -10.64 6.64
N LEU A 159 4.98 -11.06 5.38
CA LEU A 159 4.01 -12.08 5.06
C LEU A 159 4.42 -13.44 5.63
N GLU A 160 5.72 -13.77 5.59
CA GLU A 160 6.25 -15.01 6.15
C GLU A 160 6.08 -15.09 7.68
N ILE A 161 6.25 -13.99 8.42
CA ILE A 161 5.97 -14.01 9.85
C ILE A 161 4.47 -14.21 10.14
N ALA A 162 3.57 -13.60 9.35
CA ALA A 162 2.13 -13.82 9.49
C ALA A 162 1.76 -15.29 9.23
N ARG A 163 2.36 -15.93 8.21
CA ARG A 163 2.21 -17.37 7.92
C ARG A 163 2.73 -18.24 9.05
N THR A 164 3.90 -17.92 9.59
CA THR A 164 4.53 -18.64 10.69
C THR A 164 3.65 -18.61 11.95
N ILE A 165 3.11 -17.44 12.29
CA ILE A 165 2.19 -17.26 13.42
C ILE A 165 0.90 -18.06 13.19
N ALA A 166 0.32 -17.98 11.99
CA ALA A 166 -0.90 -18.72 11.65
C ALA A 166 -0.70 -20.23 11.70
N ASN A 167 0.41 -20.75 11.15
CA ASN A 167 0.73 -22.19 11.22
C ASN A 167 0.90 -22.66 12.65
N ARG A 168 1.63 -21.89 13.49
CA ARG A 168 1.83 -22.23 14.90
C ARG A 168 0.50 -22.25 15.66
N PHE A 169 -0.32 -21.21 15.46
CA PHE A 169 -1.62 -21.14 16.11
C PHE A 169 -2.54 -22.28 15.67
N ASN A 170 -2.62 -22.56 14.38
CA ASN A 170 -3.42 -23.67 13.85
C ASN A 170 -2.92 -25.03 14.37
N GLY A 171 -1.61 -25.21 14.50
CA GLY A 171 -1.03 -26.45 15.04
C GLY A 171 -1.34 -26.68 16.52
N ILE A 172 -1.44 -25.62 17.32
CA ILE A 172 -1.72 -25.71 18.77
C ILE A 172 -3.23 -25.81 19.03
N TYR A 173 -4.03 -24.96 18.36
CA TYR A 173 -5.45 -24.77 18.67
C TYR A 173 -6.39 -25.30 17.57
N GLY A 174 -5.84 -25.97 16.55
CA GLY A 174 -6.59 -26.48 15.40
C GLY A 174 -6.97 -25.40 14.39
N ASP A 175 -7.39 -25.80 13.19
CA ASP A 175 -7.67 -24.96 12.03
C ASP A 175 -8.50 -23.72 12.36
N THR A 176 -7.88 -22.57 12.29
CA THR A 176 -8.46 -21.29 12.68
C THR A 176 -8.26 -20.24 11.60
N PHE A 177 -7.03 -20.07 11.13
CA PHE A 177 -6.64 -19.06 10.17
C PHE A 177 -6.34 -19.66 8.80
N THR A 178 -6.77 -18.97 7.74
CA THR A 178 -6.29 -19.19 6.38
C THR A 178 -4.84 -18.73 6.28
N LEU A 179 -3.99 -19.51 5.62
CA LEU A 179 -2.60 -19.12 5.37
C LEU A 179 -2.55 -18.17 4.18
N PRO A 180 -2.19 -16.90 4.39
CA PRO A 180 -2.20 -15.92 3.31
C PRO A 180 -1.07 -16.21 2.30
N ALA A 181 -1.34 -15.94 1.02
CA ALA A 181 -0.33 -15.94 -0.03
C ALA A 181 -0.03 -14.51 -0.51
N GLY A 182 1.19 -14.26 -0.97
CA GLY A 182 1.55 -13.01 -1.60
C GLY A 182 0.90 -12.88 -2.98
N TYR A 183 0.31 -11.73 -3.25
CA TYR A 183 -0.13 -11.37 -4.59
C TYR A 183 0.87 -10.38 -5.20
N VAL A 184 1.50 -10.78 -6.30
CA VAL A 184 2.38 -9.91 -7.07
C VAL A 184 1.58 -9.40 -8.27
N PRO A 185 1.29 -8.10 -8.38
CA PRO A 185 0.57 -7.55 -9.52
C PRO A 185 1.29 -7.86 -10.83
N LYS A 186 0.54 -8.30 -11.85
CA LYS A 186 1.08 -8.55 -13.21
C LYS A 186 1.63 -7.26 -13.85
N ALA A 187 1.05 -6.12 -13.48
CA ALA A 187 1.47 -4.79 -13.93
C ALA A 187 1.80 -3.93 -12.70
N GLY A 188 3.04 -3.91 -12.31
CA GLY A 188 3.52 -3.09 -11.19
C GLY A 188 5.00 -2.80 -11.39
N ALA A 189 5.31 -1.64 -11.94
CA ALA A 189 6.69 -1.22 -12.12
C ALA A 189 7.23 -0.62 -10.82
N LYS A 190 8.46 -0.98 -10.46
CA LYS A 190 9.21 -0.31 -9.41
C LYS A 190 9.69 1.04 -9.95
N ILE A 191 9.08 2.13 -9.50
CA ILE A 191 9.47 3.48 -9.90
C ILE A 191 10.59 3.98 -9.01
N MET A 192 11.64 4.48 -9.67
CA MET A 192 12.85 4.94 -9.02
C MET A 192 12.80 6.46 -8.81
N SER A 193 13.66 6.96 -7.91
CA SER A 193 13.84 8.39 -7.65
C SER A 193 14.24 9.13 -8.93
N LEU A 194 13.66 10.32 -9.14
CA LEU A 194 14.03 11.15 -10.29
C LEU A 194 15.43 11.80 -10.14
N ALA A 195 15.91 11.91 -8.91
CA ALA A 195 17.25 12.49 -8.61
C ALA A 195 18.33 11.41 -8.47
N GLU A 196 17.98 10.23 -7.93
CA GLU A 196 18.89 9.09 -7.73
C GLU A 196 18.23 7.81 -8.27
N PRO A 197 18.26 7.56 -9.56
CA PRO A 197 17.49 6.49 -10.21
C PRO A 197 17.91 5.06 -9.84
N THR A 198 18.91 4.90 -9.00
CA THR A 198 19.29 3.63 -8.35
C THR A 198 18.52 3.36 -7.06
N LYS A 199 17.86 4.39 -6.49
CA LYS A 199 17.02 4.27 -5.29
C LYS A 199 15.55 4.30 -5.64
N LYS A 200 14.71 3.57 -4.88
CA LYS A 200 13.25 3.62 -5.04
C LYS A 200 12.73 5.03 -4.74
N MET A 201 11.76 5.51 -5.53
CA MET A 201 11.07 6.78 -5.26
C MET A 201 10.46 6.78 -3.85
N SER A 202 10.79 7.80 -3.07
CA SER A 202 10.34 7.93 -1.69
C SER A 202 9.99 9.38 -1.34
N LYS A 203 8.87 9.58 -0.67
CA LYS A 203 8.46 10.90 -0.15
C LYS A 203 9.30 11.39 1.03
N SER A 204 10.09 10.51 1.65
CA SER A 204 11.02 10.87 2.71
C SER A 204 12.39 11.33 2.20
N ASP A 205 12.56 11.46 0.88
CA ASP A 205 13.76 12.07 0.29
C ASP A 205 13.81 13.57 0.65
N THR A 206 14.99 14.05 1.01
CA THR A 206 15.22 15.47 1.32
C THR A 206 15.15 16.37 0.09
N ASN A 207 15.39 15.81 -1.09
CA ASN A 207 15.27 16.50 -2.37
C ASN A 207 13.82 16.42 -2.89
N ALA A 208 13.07 17.50 -2.81
CA ALA A 208 11.69 17.59 -3.29
C ALA A 208 11.52 17.29 -4.79
N ASN A 209 12.59 17.33 -5.60
CA ASN A 209 12.54 16.95 -7.02
C ASN A 209 12.79 15.44 -7.25
N ALA A 210 13.10 14.68 -6.21
CA ALA A 210 13.36 13.25 -6.29
C ALA A 210 12.08 12.41 -6.50
N PHE A 211 10.92 12.98 -6.20
CA PHE A 211 9.63 12.29 -6.27
C PHE A 211 8.51 13.19 -6.77
N VAL A 212 7.50 12.58 -7.39
CA VAL A 212 6.23 13.21 -7.75
C VAL A 212 5.16 12.72 -6.79
N LEU A 213 4.41 13.64 -6.16
CA LEU A 213 3.22 13.31 -5.38
C LEU A 213 2.01 13.17 -6.29
N MET A 214 1.06 12.32 -5.91
CA MET A 214 -0.22 12.19 -6.66
C MET A 214 -1.01 13.50 -6.71
N THR A 215 -0.74 14.44 -5.81
CA THR A 215 -1.41 15.75 -5.72
C THR A 215 -0.58 16.88 -6.29
N ASP A 216 0.60 16.62 -6.87
CA ASP A 216 1.37 17.67 -7.54
C ASP A 216 0.61 18.19 -8.77
N ASP A 217 0.53 19.49 -8.93
CA ASP A 217 -0.05 20.12 -10.13
C ASP A 217 0.81 19.89 -11.39
N LYS A 218 0.23 20.17 -12.56
CA LYS A 218 0.90 19.93 -13.85
C LYS A 218 2.23 20.65 -13.95
N ASP A 219 2.33 21.89 -13.48
CA ASP A 219 3.57 22.68 -13.56
C ASP A 219 4.67 22.11 -12.67
N THR A 220 4.28 21.65 -11.48
CA THR A 220 5.18 20.97 -10.55
C THR A 220 5.67 19.63 -11.13
N ILE A 221 4.79 18.84 -11.73
CA ILE A 221 5.14 17.59 -12.41
C ILE A 221 6.13 17.87 -13.52
N VAL A 222 5.83 18.81 -14.43
CA VAL A 222 6.70 19.17 -15.54
C VAL A 222 8.08 19.64 -15.05
N ARG A 223 8.11 20.50 -14.03
CA ARG A 223 9.36 20.97 -13.44
C ARG A 223 10.21 19.82 -12.87
N LYS A 224 9.59 18.88 -12.17
CA LYS A 224 10.28 17.73 -11.57
C LYS A 224 10.85 16.80 -12.63
N PHE A 225 10.09 16.47 -13.67
CA PHE A 225 10.58 15.64 -14.77
C PHE A 225 11.69 16.30 -15.59
N LYS A 226 11.58 17.61 -15.86
CA LYS A 226 12.67 18.36 -16.53
C LYS A 226 14.00 18.25 -15.75
N ARG A 227 13.95 18.19 -14.42
CA ARG A 227 15.12 18.06 -13.54
C ARG A 227 15.54 16.61 -13.28
N ALA A 228 14.81 15.62 -13.76
CA ALA A 228 15.15 14.22 -13.57
C ALA A 228 16.54 13.92 -14.13
N VAL A 229 17.32 13.13 -13.40
CA VAL A 229 18.68 12.76 -13.79
C VAL A 229 18.64 11.79 -14.97
N THR A 230 19.45 12.07 -15.99
CA THR A 230 19.69 11.23 -17.17
C THR A 230 21.20 11.23 -17.47
N ASP A 231 21.65 10.27 -18.26
CA ASP A 231 23.03 10.24 -18.76
C ASP A 231 23.32 11.36 -19.79
N SER A 232 24.50 11.35 -20.40
CA SER A 232 24.97 12.40 -21.30
C SER A 232 24.92 12.02 -22.79
N ASP A 233 24.50 10.80 -23.17
CA ASP A 233 24.53 10.38 -24.58
C ASP A 233 23.34 10.88 -25.41
N GLY A 234 22.27 11.35 -24.74
CA GLY A 234 21.13 11.97 -25.40
C GLY A 234 20.19 11.01 -26.11
N VAL A 235 20.43 9.70 -26.06
CA VAL A 235 19.65 8.67 -26.75
C VAL A 235 18.64 8.02 -25.81
N VAL A 236 17.35 8.06 -26.17
CA VAL A 236 16.29 7.37 -25.45
C VAL A 236 16.36 5.89 -25.76
N ARG A 237 16.92 5.11 -24.86
CA ARG A 237 17.07 3.66 -24.94
C ARG A 237 16.97 3.04 -23.56
N PHE A 238 16.29 1.91 -23.47
CA PHE A 238 16.16 1.18 -22.21
C PHE A 238 17.42 0.40 -21.90
N ASP A 239 18.07 0.75 -20.79
CA ASP A 239 19.23 0.06 -20.24
C ASP A 239 19.25 0.34 -18.73
N ALA A 240 18.73 -0.60 -17.95
CA ALA A 240 18.56 -0.40 -16.52
C ALA A 240 19.90 -0.27 -15.77
N GLU A 241 20.99 -0.82 -16.30
CA GLU A 241 22.30 -0.79 -15.70
C GLU A 241 23.06 0.50 -16.02
N ASN A 242 23.13 0.88 -17.31
CA ASN A 242 23.93 2.01 -17.77
C ASN A 242 23.12 3.31 -17.90
N LYS A 243 21.79 3.22 -18.03
CA LYS A 243 20.86 4.35 -18.21
C LYS A 243 19.71 4.29 -17.21
N PRO A 244 19.93 4.14 -15.90
CA PRO A 244 18.87 3.92 -14.93
C PRO A 244 17.84 5.06 -14.92
N GLY A 245 18.27 6.32 -15.14
CA GLY A 245 17.37 7.47 -15.19
C GLY A 245 16.43 7.42 -16.39
N VAL A 246 16.95 7.20 -17.59
CA VAL A 246 16.16 7.10 -18.83
C VAL A 246 15.24 5.89 -18.74
N SER A 247 15.74 4.74 -18.30
CA SER A 247 14.95 3.50 -18.14
C SER A 247 13.80 3.68 -17.15
N ASN A 248 13.99 4.42 -16.06
CA ASN A 248 12.92 4.77 -15.13
C ASN A 248 11.84 5.64 -15.79
N LEU A 249 12.24 6.66 -16.56
CA LEU A 249 11.31 7.52 -17.30
C LEU A 249 10.55 6.73 -18.37
N MET A 250 11.21 5.82 -19.10
CA MET A 250 10.57 4.93 -20.08
C MET A 250 9.56 4.00 -19.40
N THR A 251 9.87 3.49 -18.23
CA THR A 251 8.95 2.67 -17.43
C THR A 251 7.67 3.44 -17.05
N ILE A 252 7.81 4.70 -16.63
CA ILE A 252 6.68 5.57 -16.32
C ILE A 252 5.84 5.83 -17.58
N TYR A 253 6.49 6.19 -18.67
CA TYR A 253 5.84 6.48 -19.94
C TYR A 253 5.07 5.25 -20.47
N SER A 254 5.72 4.07 -20.48
CA SER A 254 5.10 2.79 -20.84
C SER A 254 3.86 2.48 -20.00
N THR A 255 3.94 2.71 -18.68
CA THR A 255 2.83 2.45 -17.76
C THR A 255 1.57 3.24 -18.09
N PHE A 256 1.72 4.50 -18.51
CA PHE A 256 0.57 5.37 -18.81
C PHE A 256 0.09 5.28 -20.24
N THR A 257 1.00 5.05 -21.20
CA THR A 257 0.64 4.96 -22.62
C THR A 257 0.28 3.54 -23.08
N GLY A 258 0.69 2.51 -22.33
CA GLY A 258 0.57 1.11 -22.73
C GLY A 258 1.55 0.69 -23.83
N LYS A 259 2.45 1.59 -24.28
CA LYS A 259 3.46 1.29 -25.30
C LYS A 259 4.55 0.41 -24.73
N ASP A 260 5.04 -0.53 -25.49
CA ASP A 260 6.23 -1.29 -25.15
C ASP A 260 7.53 -0.46 -25.30
N LEU A 261 8.61 -0.94 -24.73
CA LEU A 261 9.88 -0.19 -24.68
C LEU A 261 10.45 0.07 -26.09
N ALA A 262 10.31 -0.87 -27.03
CA ALA A 262 10.81 -0.72 -28.39
C ALA A 262 10.03 0.37 -29.16
N ALA A 263 8.72 0.44 -28.97
CA ALA A 263 7.88 1.47 -29.56
C ALA A 263 8.25 2.87 -29.01
N ILE A 264 8.59 2.96 -27.71
CA ILE A 264 9.05 4.21 -27.09
C ILE A 264 10.41 4.65 -27.67
N GLU A 265 11.36 3.72 -27.81
CA GLU A 265 12.65 4.00 -28.44
C GLU A 265 12.49 4.54 -29.88
N ALA A 266 11.60 3.90 -30.67
CA ALA A 266 11.30 4.33 -32.03
C ALA A 266 10.64 5.72 -32.09
N GLU A 267 9.71 6.02 -31.16
CA GLU A 267 8.99 7.29 -31.08
C GLU A 267 9.93 8.46 -30.78
N PHE A 268 10.95 8.22 -29.97
CA PHE A 268 11.93 9.23 -29.55
C PHE A 268 13.25 9.12 -30.27
N ALA A 269 13.36 8.32 -31.32
CA ALA A 269 14.56 8.26 -32.16
C ALA A 269 14.89 9.64 -32.74
N GLY A 270 16.12 10.13 -32.50
CA GLY A 270 16.57 11.45 -32.95
C GLY A 270 16.05 12.65 -32.13
N LYS A 271 15.24 12.41 -31.08
CA LYS A 271 14.81 13.46 -30.14
C LYS A 271 15.70 13.46 -28.90
N GLY A 272 15.93 14.64 -28.33
CA GLY A 272 16.73 14.79 -27.13
C GLY A 272 15.95 14.45 -25.84
N TYR A 273 16.68 14.34 -24.72
CA TYR A 273 16.07 14.09 -23.41
C TYR A 273 15.08 15.18 -22.96
N GLY A 274 15.23 16.43 -23.48
CA GLY A 274 14.29 17.51 -23.17
C GLY A 274 12.87 17.18 -23.63
N ASP A 275 12.73 16.75 -24.87
CA ASP A 275 11.44 16.38 -25.48
C ASP A 275 10.86 15.13 -24.81
N PHE A 276 11.72 14.13 -24.53
CA PHE A 276 11.29 12.91 -23.86
C PHE A 276 10.80 13.19 -22.43
N LYS A 277 11.54 13.96 -21.62
CA LYS A 277 11.13 14.34 -20.26
C LYS A 277 9.82 15.12 -20.24
N LEU A 278 9.61 15.99 -21.23
CA LEU A 278 8.36 16.73 -21.37
C LEU A 278 7.19 15.78 -21.67
N ALA A 279 7.38 14.87 -22.62
CA ALA A 279 6.34 13.88 -22.95
C ALA A 279 5.97 12.97 -21.75
N VAL A 280 6.97 12.50 -20.97
CA VAL A 280 6.73 11.74 -19.74
C VAL A 280 5.95 12.57 -18.72
N ALA A 281 6.29 13.86 -18.57
CA ALA A 281 5.58 14.76 -17.66
C ALA A 281 4.13 14.95 -18.07
N GLU A 282 3.86 15.16 -19.36
CA GLU A 282 2.51 15.38 -19.91
C GLU A 282 1.63 14.15 -19.71
N VAL A 283 2.08 12.95 -20.11
CA VAL A 283 1.28 11.73 -19.91
C VAL A 283 1.06 11.42 -18.43
N THR A 284 2.01 11.77 -17.55
CA THR A 284 1.87 11.62 -16.11
C THR A 284 0.82 12.59 -15.56
N ALA A 285 0.90 13.86 -15.94
CA ALA A 285 -0.06 14.89 -15.50
C ALA A 285 -1.48 14.57 -15.99
N ASP A 286 -1.61 14.18 -17.25
CA ASP A 286 -2.91 13.85 -17.86
C ASP A 286 -3.52 12.59 -17.22
N ALA A 287 -2.70 11.60 -16.84
CA ALA A 287 -3.17 10.42 -16.12
C ALA A 287 -3.59 10.71 -14.67
N LEU A 288 -2.94 11.67 -14.00
CA LEU A 288 -3.27 12.04 -12.62
C LEU A 288 -4.43 13.06 -12.53
N ALA A 289 -4.66 13.86 -13.56
CA ALA A 289 -5.67 14.92 -13.54
C ALA A 289 -7.09 14.45 -13.16
N PRO A 290 -7.64 13.35 -13.74
CA PRO A 290 -8.97 12.88 -13.33
C PRO A 290 -9.00 12.39 -11.88
N VAL A 291 -7.93 11.74 -11.40
CA VAL A 291 -7.81 11.31 -10.00
C VAL A 291 -7.76 12.51 -9.06
N GLN A 292 -7.03 13.57 -9.42
CA GLN A 292 -6.92 14.80 -8.64
C GLN A 292 -8.24 15.57 -8.57
N ALA A 293 -8.97 15.63 -9.69
CA ALA A 293 -10.30 16.26 -9.73
C ALA A 293 -11.28 15.52 -8.82
N GLU A 294 -11.33 14.18 -8.91
CA GLU A 294 -12.20 13.36 -8.09
C GLU A 294 -11.78 13.40 -6.61
N TYR A 295 -10.48 13.35 -6.31
CA TYR A 295 -9.95 13.52 -4.96
C TYR A 295 -10.42 14.84 -4.33
N SER A 296 -10.31 15.95 -5.08
CA SER A 296 -10.72 17.27 -4.60
C SER A 296 -12.22 17.32 -4.33
N ARG A 297 -13.04 16.73 -5.22
CA ARG A 297 -14.49 16.62 -5.05
C ARG A 297 -14.86 15.82 -3.80
N ILE A 298 -14.26 14.64 -3.62
CA ILE A 298 -14.54 13.75 -2.47
C ILE A 298 -14.08 14.42 -1.17
N LEU A 299 -12.88 15.01 -1.15
CA LEU A 299 -12.32 15.63 0.06
C LEU A 299 -13.14 16.84 0.54
N ALA A 300 -13.81 17.53 -0.38
CA ALA A 300 -14.73 18.64 -0.06
C ALA A 300 -15.99 18.12 0.65
N ASP A 301 -16.45 16.89 0.37
CA ASP A 301 -17.59 16.26 1.01
C ASP A 301 -17.14 15.36 2.19
N LYS A 302 -16.86 16.00 3.32
CA LYS A 302 -16.43 15.30 4.54
C LYS A 302 -17.49 14.32 5.05
N ALA A 303 -18.77 14.64 4.90
CA ALA A 303 -19.86 13.80 5.36
C ALA A 303 -19.92 12.49 4.56
N TYR A 304 -19.71 12.57 3.26
CA TYR A 304 -19.60 11.39 2.41
C TYR A 304 -18.43 10.48 2.84
N VAL A 305 -17.21 11.03 2.99
CA VAL A 305 -16.06 10.24 3.43
C VAL A 305 -16.30 9.58 4.78
N ASP A 306 -16.83 10.33 5.75
CA ASP A 306 -17.12 9.82 7.09
C ASP A 306 -18.20 8.71 7.05
N SER A 307 -19.22 8.83 6.18
CA SER A 307 -20.24 7.80 5.99
C SER A 307 -19.68 6.51 5.39
N VAL A 308 -18.82 6.61 4.39
CA VAL A 308 -18.12 5.46 3.78
C VAL A 308 -17.25 4.76 4.81
N LEU A 309 -16.46 5.49 5.58
CA LEU A 309 -15.57 4.92 6.60
C LEU A 309 -16.37 4.26 7.74
N LYS A 310 -17.51 4.82 8.13
CA LYS A 310 -18.40 4.24 9.13
C LYS A 310 -18.98 2.92 8.64
N SER A 311 -19.57 2.89 7.45
CA SER A 311 -20.13 1.68 6.83
C SER A 311 -19.05 0.61 6.66
N GLY A 312 -17.86 1.01 6.18
CA GLY A 312 -16.72 0.13 6.02
C GLY A 312 -16.26 -0.48 7.35
N ALA A 313 -16.16 0.33 8.40
CA ALA A 313 -15.80 -0.14 9.74
C ALA A 313 -16.84 -1.15 10.30
N GLU A 314 -18.13 -0.91 10.12
CA GLU A 314 -19.19 -1.82 10.54
C GLU A 314 -19.13 -3.17 9.79
N ARG A 315 -18.87 -3.12 8.47
CA ARG A 315 -18.68 -4.34 7.64
C ARG A 315 -17.44 -5.10 8.04
N ALA A 316 -16.31 -4.41 8.24
CA ALA A 316 -15.05 -4.98 8.68
C ALA A 316 -15.18 -5.58 10.10
N ALA A 317 -15.78 -4.87 11.04
CA ALA A 317 -15.99 -5.34 12.41
C ALA A 317 -16.83 -6.62 12.47
N ARG A 318 -17.87 -6.75 11.64
CA ARG A 318 -18.67 -7.99 11.58
C ARG A 318 -17.81 -9.21 11.19
N LEU A 319 -16.89 -9.05 10.24
CA LEU A 319 -15.96 -10.11 9.83
C LEU A 319 -14.94 -10.39 10.93
N ALA A 320 -14.32 -9.35 11.46
CA ALA A 320 -13.28 -9.41 12.48
C ALA A 320 -13.77 -10.08 13.77
N ASN A 321 -14.92 -9.66 14.27
CA ASN A 321 -15.49 -10.17 15.51
C ASN A 321 -15.83 -11.68 15.45
N ARG A 322 -16.23 -12.19 14.27
CA ARG A 322 -16.41 -13.64 14.07
C ARG A 322 -15.12 -14.41 14.29
N THR A 323 -14.01 -13.90 13.75
CA THR A 323 -12.70 -14.52 13.90
C THR A 323 -12.21 -14.42 15.34
N VAL A 324 -12.29 -13.24 15.98
CA VAL A 324 -11.87 -13.04 17.38
C VAL A 324 -12.67 -13.94 18.31
N SER A 325 -13.99 -14.02 18.16
CA SER A 325 -14.83 -14.91 18.97
C SER A 325 -14.44 -16.40 18.82
N LYS A 326 -14.08 -16.83 17.59
CA LYS A 326 -13.54 -18.18 17.35
C LYS A 326 -12.19 -18.38 18.06
N VAL A 327 -11.30 -17.39 17.96
CA VAL A 327 -9.97 -17.41 18.59
C VAL A 327 -10.09 -17.47 20.10
N TYR A 328 -10.90 -16.61 20.71
CA TYR A 328 -11.11 -16.58 22.17
C TYR A 328 -11.57 -17.92 22.72
N ARG A 329 -12.54 -18.56 22.07
CA ARG A 329 -13.00 -19.91 22.46
C ARG A 329 -11.88 -20.93 22.38
N LYS A 330 -11.06 -20.86 21.33
CA LYS A 330 -9.98 -21.83 21.11
C LYS A 330 -8.82 -21.69 22.09
N VAL A 331 -8.48 -20.47 22.48
CA VAL A 331 -7.44 -20.24 23.51
C VAL A 331 -7.98 -20.35 24.95
N GLY A 332 -9.27 -20.62 25.12
CA GLY A 332 -9.88 -20.86 26.43
C GLY A 332 -10.26 -19.59 27.20
N LEU A 333 -10.39 -18.44 26.53
CA LEU A 333 -10.92 -17.25 27.19
C LEU A 333 -12.43 -17.39 27.43
N MET A 334 -12.85 -17.15 28.67
CA MET A 334 -14.26 -17.19 29.05
C MET A 334 -15.03 -16.07 28.33
N GLN A 335 -16.09 -16.46 27.64
CA GLN A 335 -17.02 -15.52 26.99
C GLN A 335 -18.23 -15.34 27.87
N LEU A 336 -18.69 -14.11 28.00
CA LEU A 336 -19.97 -13.84 28.65
C LEU A 336 -21.10 -14.18 27.68
N ASP A 337 -22.17 -14.79 28.22
CA ASP A 337 -23.39 -14.98 27.46
C ASP A 337 -23.96 -13.63 27.05
N LYS A 338 -24.35 -13.50 25.76
CA LYS A 338 -24.89 -12.26 25.21
C LYS A 338 -26.36 -12.12 25.54
#